data_fbf5fdff358b42f85814d7551c10162b
#
_entry.id   fbf5fdff358b42f85814d7551c10162b
#
_cell.length_a   1.000
_cell.length_b   1.000
_cell.length_c   1.000
_cell.angle_alpha   90.00
_cell.angle_beta   90.00
_cell.angle_gamma   90.00
#
_symmetry.space_group_name_H-M   'P 1'
#
loop_
_entity.id
_entity.type
_entity.pdbx_description
1 polymer ?
#
loop_
_entity_poly.entity_id
_entity_poly.type
_entity_poly.pdbx_seq_one_letter_code
_entity_poly.pdbx_strand_id
1 'polypeptide(L)'
;MIRKRTGFAVSVFVVALSCSAYATIGQLEGKWKNVDSSTNGITTLEIQVSGNKVTVHAWGKCSPTDCDWGTVDATAYAPDVSSPLPSKAHALSAVFKTNFDETRLIIDTVDGNKLRVESMTHFTDNSGRSNYSAVYHFAH
;
A
#
# COMPACT_ATOMS: atom_id res chain seq x y z
N MET A 1 44.76 -56.90 -14.04
CA MET A 1 44.91 -55.44 -13.71
C MET A 1 43.60 -54.80 -13.78
N ILE A 2 43.01 -54.37 -12.65
CA ILE A 2 41.72 -53.72 -12.55
C ILE A 2 42.01 -52.22 -12.47
N ARG A 3 41.60 -51.46 -13.51
CA ARG A 3 41.65 -49.97 -13.48
C ARG A 3 40.44 -49.42 -12.75
N LYS A 4 40.66 -48.87 -11.56
CA LYS A 4 39.66 -48.07 -10.86
C LYS A 4 39.44 -46.72 -11.60
N ARG A 5 38.25 -46.52 -12.15
CA ARG A 5 37.80 -45.20 -12.63
C ARG A 5 37.20 -44.43 -11.44
N THR A 6 37.92 -43.40 -11.04
CA THR A 6 37.42 -42.41 -10.04
C THR A 6 36.48 -41.49 -10.75
N GLY A 7 35.19 -41.60 -10.49
CA GLY A 7 34.19 -40.66 -10.96
C GLY A 7 34.19 -39.42 -10.06
N PHE A 8 34.53 -38.28 -10.64
CA PHE A 8 34.34 -36.96 -9.99
C PHE A 8 32.89 -36.59 -10.12
N ALA A 9 32.15 -36.55 -9.01
CA ALA A 9 30.81 -35.98 -8.95
C ALA A 9 30.93 -34.45 -8.83
N VAL A 10 30.57 -33.73 -9.88
CA VAL A 10 30.45 -32.27 -9.84
C VAL A 10 29.07 -31.95 -9.29
N SER A 11 29.00 -31.51 -8.03
CA SER A 11 27.79 -30.98 -7.44
C SER A 11 27.59 -29.56 -7.97
N VAL A 12 26.61 -29.37 -8.85
CA VAL A 12 26.14 -28.04 -9.28
C VAL A 12 25.26 -27.49 -8.18
N PHE A 13 25.79 -26.54 -7.42
CA PHE A 13 24.97 -25.72 -6.50
C PHE A 13 24.17 -24.73 -7.33
N VAL A 14 22.88 -24.98 -7.51
CA VAL A 14 21.92 -23.97 -8.05
C VAL A 14 21.59 -23.01 -6.92
N VAL A 15 22.24 -21.85 -6.92
CA VAL A 15 21.84 -20.73 -6.07
C VAL A 15 20.57 -20.14 -6.68
N ALA A 16 19.42 -20.47 -6.08
CA ALA A 16 18.18 -19.80 -6.41
C ALA A 16 18.27 -18.35 -5.89
N LEU A 17 18.52 -17.40 -6.80
CA LEU A 17 18.31 -15.98 -6.51
C LEU A 17 16.81 -15.78 -6.33
N SER A 18 16.37 -15.68 -5.09
CA SER A 18 15.03 -15.17 -4.76
C SER A 18 15.00 -13.68 -5.10
N CYS A 19 14.56 -13.37 -6.32
CA CYS A 19 14.25 -12.02 -6.73
C CYS A 19 12.99 -11.60 -5.97
N SER A 20 13.13 -10.79 -4.91
CA SER A 20 12.00 -10.16 -4.25
C SER A 20 11.38 -9.19 -5.25
N ALA A 21 10.27 -9.58 -5.89
CA ALA A 21 9.53 -8.71 -6.77
C ALA A 21 8.77 -7.70 -5.89
N TYR A 22 9.24 -6.45 -5.87
CA TYR A 22 8.48 -5.36 -5.27
C TYR A 22 7.20 -5.12 -6.08
N ALA A 23 6.11 -4.78 -5.38
CA ALA A 23 4.89 -4.32 -6.02
C ALA A 23 5.17 -3.12 -6.92
N THR A 24 4.37 -2.97 -7.97
CA THR A 24 4.43 -1.83 -8.90
C THR A 24 3.16 -1.00 -8.76
N ILE A 25 3.17 0.22 -9.31
CA ILE A 25 2.00 1.11 -9.24
C ILE A 25 0.72 0.45 -9.80
N GLY A 26 0.83 -0.41 -10.80
CA GLY A 26 -0.32 -1.15 -11.35
C GLY A 26 -0.98 -2.11 -10.36
N GLN A 27 -0.26 -2.57 -9.35
CA GLN A 27 -0.81 -3.40 -8.28
C GLN A 27 -1.49 -2.58 -7.17
N LEU A 28 -1.21 -1.28 -7.10
CA LEU A 28 -1.86 -0.35 -6.18
C LEU A 28 -3.12 0.27 -6.78
N GLU A 29 -3.16 0.43 -8.12
CA GLU A 29 -4.27 1.06 -8.84
C GLU A 29 -5.55 0.23 -8.75
N GLY A 30 -6.68 0.91 -8.58
CA GLY A 30 -8.00 0.31 -8.56
C GLY A 30 -8.84 0.70 -7.36
N LYS A 31 -10.00 0.05 -7.25
CA LYS A 31 -10.95 0.24 -6.16
C LYS A 31 -10.82 -0.89 -5.15
N TRP A 32 -10.67 -0.51 -3.89
CA TRP A 32 -10.34 -1.39 -2.78
C TRP A 32 -11.39 -1.28 -1.69
N LYS A 33 -11.87 -2.43 -1.21
CA LYS A 33 -12.84 -2.53 -0.11
C LYS A 33 -12.15 -2.98 1.16
N ASN A 34 -12.51 -2.38 2.30
CA ASN A 34 -12.05 -2.87 3.59
C ASN A 34 -12.51 -4.32 3.79
N VAL A 35 -11.58 -5.19 4.19
CA VAL A 35 -11.90 -6.61 4.45
C VAL A 35 -12.78 -6.79 5.69
N ASP A 36 -12.76 -5.83 6.62
CA ASP A 36 -13.67 -5.76 7.76
C ASP A 36 -14.91 -4.96 7.37
N SER A 37 -16.01 -5.67 7.06
CA SER A 37 -17.29 -5.06 6.69
C SER A 37 -17.95 -4.31 7.85
N SER A 38 -17.51 -4.53 9.08
CA SER A 38 -18.01 -3.86 10.31
C SER A 38 -17.16 -2.66 10.74
N THR A 39 -16.15 -2.29 9.95
CA THR A 39 -15.26 -1.17 10.27
C THR A 39 -16.02 0.11 10.55
N ASN A 40 -15.58 0.88 11.53
CA ASN A 40 -16.05 2.25 11.79
C ASN A 40 -15.12 3.31 11.16
N GLY A 41 -14.09 2.89 10.46
CA GLY A 41 -13.10 3.75 9.81
C GLY A 41 -13.29 3.83 8.30
N ILE A 42 -12.20 3.66 7.57
CA ILE A 42 -12.19 3.75 6.10
C ILE A 42 -12.80 2.47 5.51
N THR A 43 -13.84 2.64 4.69
CA THR A 43 -14.57 1.54 4.07
C THR A 43 -14.09 1.22 2.67
N THR A 44 -13.66 2.24 1.93
CA THR A 44 -13.27 2.11 0.51
C THR A 44 -12.13 3.09 0.20
N LEU A 45 -11.22 2.65 -0.65
CA LEU A 45 -10.22 3.48 -1.31
C LEU A 45 -10.30 3.28 -2.82
N GLU A 46 -10.02 4.32 -3.57
CA GLU A 46 -9.80 4.24 -5.01
C GLU A 46 -8.49 4.95 -5.37
N ILE A 47 -7.59 4.22 -5.99
CA ILE A 47 -6.27 4.70 -6.38
C ILE A 47 -6.25 4.80 -7.90
N GLN A 48 -5.96 5.98 -8.42
CA GLN A 48 -5.91 6.25 -9.87
C GLN A 48 -4.55 6.80 -10.25
N VAL A 49 -4.06 6.37 -11.42
CA VAL A 49 -2.81 6.82 -12.02
C VAL A 49 -3.12 7.49 -13.36
N SER A 50 -2.67 8.73 -13.52
CA SER A 50 -2.81 9.49 -14.76
C SER A 50 -1.48 10.16 -15.08
N GLY A 51 -0.73 9.58 -16.03
CA GLY A 51 0.63 10.04 -16.34
C GLY A 51 1.54 9.89 -15.11
N ASN A 52 2.10 11.01 -14.65
CA ASN A 52 2.96 11.07 -13.46
C ASN A 52 2.19 11.38 -12.16
N LYS A 53 0.87 11.52 -12.25
CA LYS A 53 0.01 11.87 -11.12
C LYS A 53 -0.65 10.62 -10.57
N VAL A 54 -0.58 10.48 -9.25
CA VAL A 54 -1.30 9.44 -8.49
C VAL A 54 -2.26 10.14 -7.54
N THR A 55 -3.51 9.68 -7.50
CA THR A 55 -4.54 10.20 -6.59
C THR A 55 -5.14 9.10 -5.76
N VAL A 56 -5.61 9.46 -4.58
CA VAL A 56 -6.36 8.58 -3.67
C VAL A 56 -7.67 9.24 -3.32
N HIS A 57 -8.76 8.53 -3.56
CA HIS A 57 -10.10 8.87 -3.09
C HIS A 57 -10.45 7.92 -1.94
N ALA A 58 -11.01 8.44 -0.85
CA ALA A 58 -11.37 7.66 0.31
C ALA A 58 -12.82 7.86 0.71
N TRP A 59 -13.43 6.82 1.27
CA TRP A 59 -14.73 6.85 1.92
C TRP A 59 -14.62 6.27 3.32
N GLY A 60 -15.25 6.92 4.27
CA GLY A 60 -15.31 6.49 5.66
C GLY A 60 -16.72 6.09 6.07
N LYS A 61 -16.83 5.31 7.15
CA LYS A 61 -18.11 4.85 7.66
C LYS A 61 -18.95 6.04 8.14
N CYS A 62 -20.15 6.16 7.58
CA CYS A 62 -21.25 7.05 8.00
C CYS A 62 -22.57 6.30 7.83
N SER A 63 -23.67 6.88 8.30
CA SER A 63 -25.03 6.36 8.13
C SER A 63 -25.96 7.49 7.64
N PRO A 64 -26.84 7.23 6.66
CA PRO A 64 -27.18 5.92 6.04
C PRO A 64 -26.20 5.45 4.96
N THR A 65 -25.32 6.31 4.46
CA THR A 65 -24.31 6.03 3.45
C THR A 65 -22.92 6.48 3.93
N ASP A 66 -21.86 5.92 3.33
CA ASP A 66 -20.50 6.28 3.66
C ASP A 66 -20.23 7.77 3.37
N CYS A 67 -19.42 8.41 4.21
CA CYS A 67 -18.94 9.76 4.00
C CYS A 67 -17.85 9.77 2.93
N ASP A 68 -18.01 10.64 1.95
CA ASP A 68 -16.99 10.88 0.91
C ASP A 68 -15.94 11.87 1.44
N TRP A 69 -14.68 11.42 1.51
CA TRP A 69 -13.56 12.25 1.93
C TRP A 69 -12.95 13.07 0.79
N GLY A 70 -13.39 12.80 -0.45
CA GLY A 70 -12.85 13.39 -1.66
C GLY A 70 -11.57 12.72 -2.16
N THR A 71 -10.99 13.34 -3.16
CA THR A 71 -9.77 12.87 -3.83
C THR A 71 -8.62 13.81 -3.53
N VAL A 72 -7.46 13.27 -3.18
CA VAL A 72 -6.24 14.03 -2.94
C VAL A 72 -5.09 13.48 -3.77
N ASP A 73 -4.09 14.32 -4.03
CA ASP A 73 -2.85 13.87 -4.64
C ASP A 73 -2.07 12.99 -3.66
N ALA A 74 -1.50 11.91 -4.16
CA ALA A 74 -0.67 11.01 -3.38
C ALA A 74 0.81 11.18 -3.75
N THR A 75 1.68 10.98 -2.77
CA THR A 75 3.11 10.84 -2.98
C THR A 75 3.45 9.37 -3.16
N ALA A 76 4.14 9.05 -4.25
CA ALA A 76 4.57 7.71 -4.57
C ALA A 76 5.99 7.45 -4.06
N TYR A 77 6.24 6.22 -3.60
CA TYR A 77 7.54 5.79 -3.07
C TYR A 77 8.02 4.54 -3.81
N ALA A 78 9.22 4.62 -4.34
CA ALA A 78 9.91 3.52 -4.99
C ALA A 78 10.80 2.76 -3.98
N PRO A 79 11.24 1.53 -4.29
CA PRO A 79 12.10 0.75 -3.39
C PRO A 79 13.50 1.36 -3.20
N ASP A 80 13.96 2.20 -4.13
CA ASP A 80 15.26 2.86 -4.06
C ASP A 80 15.25 4.20 -4.80
N VAL A 81 16.30 4.99 -4.61
CA VAL A 81 16.41 6.36 -5.15
C VAL A 81 16.62 6.42 -6.67
N SER A 82 16.95 5.33 -7.31
CA SER A 82 17.20 5.24 -8.76
C SER A 82 16.01 4.71 -9.55
N SER A 83 15.00 4.17 -8.86
CA SER A 83 13.81 3.63 -9.51
C SER A 83 12.87 4.74 -10.00
N PRO A 84 12.37 4.66 -11.25
CA PRO A 84 11.50 5.68 -11.79
C PRO A 84 10.11 5.68 -11.13
N LEU A 85 9.58 6.87 -10.85
CA LEU A 85 8.23 7.08 -10.35
C LEU A 85 7.31 7.64 -11.46
N PRO A 86 6.00 7.31 -11.41
CA PRO A 86 5.33 6.44 -10.44
C PRO A 86 5.42 4.94 -10.77
N SER A 87 5.94 4.54 -11.93
CA SER A 87 5.89 3.16 -12.46
C SER A 87 6.43 2.09 -11.50
N LYS A 88 7.46 2.42 -10.74
CA LYS A 88 8.09 1.53 -9.76
C LYS A 88 7.64 1.79 -8.32
N ALA A 89 6.58 2.57 -8.14
CA ALA A 89 6.03 2.79 -6.80
C ALA A 89 5.46 1.50 -6.21
N HIS A 90 5.82 1.22 -4.97
CA HIS A 90 5.30 0.10 -4.19
C HIS A 90 4.52 0.57 -2.95
N ALA A 91 4.60 1.84 -2.63
CA ALA A 91 3.85 2.47 -1.55
C ALA A 91 3.43 3.89 -1.93
N LEU A 92 2.37 4.36 -1.27
CA LEU A 92 1.83 5.71 -1.42
C LEU A 92 1.64 6.35 -0.06
N SER A 93 1.69 7.69 -0.01
CA SER A 93 1.10 8.44 1.10
C SER A 93 0.09 9.46 0.57
N ALA A 94 -0.99 9.63 1.30
CA ALA A 94 -2.03 10.61 1.00
C ALA A 94 -2.44 11.35 2.27
N VAL A 95 -2.78 12.63 2.18
CA VAL A 95 -3.18 13.44 3.33
C VAL A 95 -4.53 14.07 3.05
N PHE A 96 -5.50 13.72 3.88
CA PHE A 96 -6.84 14.30 3.90
C PHE A 96 -6.93 15.32 5.01
N LYS A 97 -7.44 16.52 4.70
CA LYS A 97 -7.57 17.59 5.67
C LYS A 97 -9.01 18.04 5.75
N THR A 98 -9.50 18.23 6.98
CA THR A 98 -10.77 18.87 7.28
C THR A 98 -10.53 20.14 8.12
N ASN A 99 -11.62 20.78 8.57
CA ASN A 99 -11.50 21.94 9.46
C ASN A 99 -11.05 21.58 10.88
N PHE A 100 -11.04 20.29 11.23
CA PHE A 100 -10.79 19.84 12.60
C PHE A 100 -9.71 18.75 12.71
N ASP A 101 -9.29 18.15 11.59
CA ASP A 101 -8.26 17.11 11.60
C ASP A 101 -7.43 17.05 10.31
N GLU A 102 -6.34 16.33 10.40
CA GLU A 102 -5.53 15.89 9.27
C GLU A 102 -5.33 14.37 9.42
N THR A 103 -5.72 13.62 8.41
CA THR A 103 -5.50 12.16 8.36
C THR A 103 -4.50 11.82 7.27
N ARG A 104 -3.39 11.22 7.66
CA ARG A 104 -2.37 10.69 6.74
C ARG A 104 -2.55 9.20 6.57
N LEU A 105 -2.61 8.76 5.33
CA LEU A 105 -2.61 7.35 4.95
C LEU A 105 -1.23 6.97 4.41
N ILE A 106 -0.70 5.85 4.90
CA ILE A 106 0.43 5.14 4.32
C ILE A 106 -0.12 3.84 3.75
N ILE A 107 0.04 3.66 2.46
CA ILE A 107 -0.58 2.57 1.69
C ILE A 107 0.52 1.73 1.09
N ASP A 108 0.53 0.44 1.37
CA ASP A 108 1.44 -0.54 0.78
C ASP A 108 0.70 -1.84 0.41
N THR A 109 1.33 -2.69 -0.39
CA THR A 109 0.76 -3.99 -0.75
C THR A 109 1.19 -5.06 0.23
N VAL A 110 0.25 -5.98 0.51
CA VAL A 110 0.51 -7.22 1.25
C VAL A 110 0.10 -8.39 0.37
N ASP A 111 1.01 -9.33 0.17
CA ASP A 111 0.77 -10.57 -0.61
C ASP A 111 0.19 -10.35 -2.03
N GLY A 112 0.46 -9.20 -2.64
CA GLY A 112 0.13 -8.88 -4.03
C GLY A 112 -1.35 -8.57 -4.33
N ASN A 113 -2.29 -9.00 -3.49
CA ASN A 113 -3.74 -8.87 -3.72
C ASN A 113 -4.47 -8.09 -2.63
N LYS A 114 -3.75 -7.57 -1.66
CA LYS A 114 -4.31 -6.80 -0.54
C LYS A 114 -3.49 -5.55 -0.32
N LEU A 115 -4.16 -4.51 0.15
CA LEU A 115 -3.48 -3.33 0.67
C LEU A 115 -3.47 -3.38 2.20
N ARG A 116 -2.36 -2.95 2.77
CA ARG A 116 -2.26 -2.52 4.15
C ARG A 116 -2.25 -1.00 4.16
N VAL A 117 -3.12 -0.42 4.96
CA VAL A 117 -3.25 1.02 5.09
C VAL A 117 -3.10 1.40 6.55
N GLU A 118 -2.06 2.15 6.88
CA GLU A 118 -1.89 2.77 8.17
C GLU A 118 -2.42 4.19 8.11
N SER A 119 -3.40 4.47 8.96
CA SER A 119 -4.06 5.77 9.08
C SER A 119 -3.61 6.44 10.36
N MET A 120 -3.14 7.67 10.26
CA MET A 120 -2.72 8.51 11.39
C MET A 120 -3.53 9.80 11.38
N THR A 121 -4.38 10.00 12.39
CA THR A 121 -5.24 11.17 12.52
C THR A 121 -4.70 12.11 13.60
N HIS A 122 -4.51 13.36 13.21
CA HIS A 122 -4.08 14.46 14.07
C HIS A 122 -5.19 15.52 14.12
N PHE A 123 -5.73 15.77 15.32
CA PHE A 123 -6.73 16.79 15.52
C PHE A 123 -6.08 18.18 15.59
N THR A 124 -6.65 19.13 14.83
CA THR A 124 -6.10 20.49 14.64
C THR A 124 -7.00 21.59 15.25
N ASP A 125 -8.09 21.21 15.92
CA ASP A 125 -9.14 22.10 16.38
C ASP A 125 -9.08 22.43 17.89
N ASN A 126 -8.00 22.06 18.56
CA ASN A 126 -7.82 22.22 20.01
C ASN A 126 -8.93 21.58 20.86
N SER A 127 -9.62 20.55 20.33
CA SER A 127 -10.72 19.87 21.02
C SER A 127 -10.31 19.04 22.22
N GLY A 128 -9.01 18.81 22.42
CA GLY A 128 -8.47 17.91 23.43
C GLY A 128 -8.61 16.42 23.10
N ARG A 129 -9.14 16.08 21.90
CA ARG A 129 -9.17 14.69 21.41
C ARG A 129 -7.76 14.18 21.20
N SER A 130 -7.52 12.91 21.53
CA SER A 130 -6.24 12.27 21.29
C SER A 130 -6.03 11.99 19.80
N ASN A 131 -4.84 12.31 19.30
CA ASN A 131 -4.41 11.80 17.99
C ASN A 131 -4.34 10.28 18.07
N TYR A 132 -4.69 9.60 16.99
CA TYR A 132 -4.72 8.15 16.96
C TYR A 132 -4.26 7.57 15.63
N SER A 133 -3.89 6.30 15.66
CA SER A 133 -3.60 5.53 14.46
C SER A 133 -4.42 4.25 14.41
N ALA A 134 -4.66 3.77 13.20
CA ALA A 134 -5.32 2.50 12.93
C ALA A 134 -4.70 1.84 11.71
N VAL A 135 -4.80 0.52 11.63
CA VAL A 135 -4.37 -0.25 10.46
C VAL A 135 -5.58 -0.97 9.89
N TYR A 136 -5.74 -0.82 8.57
CA TYR A 136 -6.80 -1.46 7.80
C TYR A 136 -6.20 -2.33 6.71
N HIS A 137 -6.95 -3.37 6.30
CA HIS A 137 -6.62 -4.19 5.16
C HIS A 137 -7.74 -4.12 4.13
N PHE A 138 -7.36 -4.03 2.86
CA PHE A 138 -8.30 -3.91 1.74
C PHE A 138 -8.05 -4.99 0.71
N ALA A 139 -9.11 -5.38 0.02
CA ALA A 139 -9.09 -6.27 -1.13
C ALA A 139 -9.97 -5.72 -2.26
N HIS A 140 -9.80 -6.26 -3.48
CA HIS A 140 -10.68 -5.95 -4.62
C HIS A 140 -12.06 -6.57 -4.48
#